data_5cad11edf2a30bdd17e015719620e591
#
_entry.id   5cad11edf2a30bdd17e015719620e591
#
_cell.length_a   1.000
_cell.length_b   1.000
_cell.length_c   1.000
_cell.angle_alpha   90.00
_cell.angle_beta   90.00
_cell.angle_gamma   90.00
#
_symmetry.space_group_name_H-M   'P 1'
#
loop_
_entity.id
_entity.type
_entity.pdbx_description
1 polymer ?
#
loop_
_entity_poly.entity_id
_entity_poly.type
_entity_poly.pdbx_seq_one_letter_code
_entity_poly.pdbx_strand_id
1 'polypeptide(L)'
;DMTLGATGDVPMCEFWSKGFDTRFSVKEATSVAHVYDKPVVAAEAFTSIDRWLFHPGTIKAQGDWALCEGVNRFVIHRYVHQPYPNIRPGLSLGPHGLHYERTQTWWEFSRPWHEYLARCQHVLRQGRFVSDILYLSPEGAPNVFQGPDPAPTGYKYDACTPEALLTRVSADNGQLAFPNGARYRLLVLPAAETMTPALLAKVRDLSAMGVTVV
;
A
#
# COMPACT_ATOMS: atom_id res chain seq x y z
N ASP A 1 5.09 10.26 -3.36
CA ASP A 1 5.00 11.25 -2.26
C ASP A 1 3.62 11.17 -1.61
N MET A 2 3.58 10.85 -0.33
CA MET A 2 2.36 10.65 0.46
C MET A 2 1.48 11.90 0.54
N THR A 3 2.04 13.10 0.45
CA THR A 3 1.28 14.36 0.47
C THR A 3 0.34 14.47 -0.73
N LEU A 4 0.80 14.08 -1.92
CA LEU A 4 -0.03 14.04 -3.12
C LEU A 4 -1.11 12.96 -3.02
N GLY A 5 -0.77 11.81 -2.47
CA GLY A 5 -1.71 10.71 -2.26
C GLY A 5 -2.91 11.09 -1.37
N ALA A 6 -2.74 12.04 -0.45
CA ALA A 6 -3.80 12.54 0.42
C ALA A 6 -4.97 13.19 -0.36
N THR A 7 -4.70 13.75 -1.52
CA THR A 7 -5.70 14.46 -2.34
C THR A 7 -6.53 13.54 -3.23
N GLY A 8 -6.02 12.35 -3.56
CA GLY A 8 -6.72 11.37 -4.38
C GLY A 8 -7.82 10.62 -3.62
N ASP A 9 -8.89 10.22 -4.29
CA ASP A 9 -9.97 9.43 -3.69
C ASP A 9 -9.54 7.98 -3.43
N VAL A 10 -8.72 7.41 -4.31
CA VAL A 10 -8.21 6.04 -4.23
C VAL A 10 -6.69 6.05 -4.39
N PRO A 11 -5.92 5.97 -3.30
CA PRO A 11 -4.49 5.77 -3.39
C PRO A 11 -4.19 4.49 -4.18
N MET A 12 -3.26 4.58 -5.12
CA MET A 12 -2.89 3.46 -5.97
C MET A 12 -1.37 3.31 -6.02
N CYS A 13 -0.91 2.10 -5.83
CA CYS A 13 0.48 1.67 -5.96
C CYS A 13 0.66 0.67 -7.09
N GLU A 14 1.86 0.12 -7.21
CA GLU A 14 2.11 -1.04 -8.06
C GLU A 14 3.01 -2.05 -7.37
N PHE A 15 2.90 -3.32 -7.76
CA PHE A 15 3.87 -4.34 -7.40
C PHE A 15 4.13 -5.30 -8.56
N TRP A 16 5.39 -5.73 -8.65
CA TRP A 16 5.89 -6.57 -9.72
C TRP A 16 6.09 -8.00 -9.24
N SER A 17 5.61 -8.96 -10.02
CA SER A 17 5.90 -10.37 -9.78
C SER A 17 7.33 -10.73 -10.18
N LYS A 18 7.88 -10.04 -11.18
CA LYS A 18 9.28 -10.13 -11.56
C LYS A 18 9.71 -8.87 -12.33
N GLY A 19 10.89 -8.35 -12.02
CA GLY A 19 11.50 -7.19 -12.65
C GLY A 19 11.98 -6.18 -11.63
N PHE A 20 11.10 -5.36 -11.11
CA PHE A 20 11.45 -4.30 -10.16
C PHE A 20 10.90 -4.59 -8.76
N ASP A 21 11.62 -4.13 -7.73
CA ASP A 21 11.10 -4.09 -6.36
C ASP A 21 10.40 -2.76 -6.12
N THR A 22 9.08 -2.80 -6.07
CA THR A 22 8.22 -1.64 -5.84
C THR A 22 7.42 -1.76 -4.53
N ARG A 23 7.86 -2.61 -3.61
CA ARG A 23 7.16 -2.86 -2.32
C ARG A 23 6.99 -1.59 -1.48
N PHE A 24 7.92 -0.63 -1.60
CA PHE A 24 7.80 0.66 -0.94
C PHE A 24 6.53 1.41 -1.37
N SER A 25 6.14 1.35 -2.64
CA SER A 25 4.94 2.05 -3.14
C SER A 25 3.65 1.48 -2.55
N VAL A 26 3.62 0.16 -2.28
CA VAL A 26 2.52 -0.49 -1.56
C VAL A 26 2.39 0.10 -0.16
N LYS A 27 3.51 0.24 0.55
CA LYS A 27 3.50 0.79 1.91
C LYS A 27 3.12 2.28 1.92
N GLU A 28 3.58 3.07 0.96
CA GLU A 28 3.14 4.47 0.83
C GLU A 28 1.64 4.59 0.60
N ALA A 29 1.09 3.86 -0.37
CA ALA A 29 -0.34 3.94 -0.71
C ALA A 29 -1.23 3.45 0.44
N THR A 30 -0.87 2.36 1.11
CA THR A 30 -1.61 1.84 2.26
C THR A 30 -1.55 2.80 3.44
N SER A 31 -0.38 3.36 3.74
CA SER A 31 -0.21 4.36 4.80
C SER A 31 -1.07 5.62 4.54
N VAL A 32 -1.06 6.13 3.30
CA VAL A 32 -1.94 7.25 2.91
C VAL A 32 -3.40 6.91 3.18
N ALA A 33 -3.85 5.73 2.77
CA ALA A 33 -5.24 5.33 2.98
C ALA A 33 -5.60 5.26 4.46
N HIS A 34 -4.75 4.67 5.28
CA HIS A 34 -4.99 4.53 6.72
C HIS A 34 -4.99 5.88 7.44
N VAL A 35 -4.05 6.78 7.10
CA VAL A 35 -3.89 8.09 7.72
C VAL A 35 -5.01 9.06 7.30
N TYR A 36 -5.44 9.02 6.03
CA TYR A 36 -6.43 9.95 5.48
C TYR A 36 -7.83 9.36 5.32
N ASP A 37 -8.09 8.18 5.90
CA ASP A 37 -9.41 7.53 5.93
C ASP A 37 -9.95 7.19 4.53
N LYS A 38 -9.10 6.62 3.69
CA LYS A 38 -9.50 6.16 2.36
C LYS A 38 -9.87 4.67 2.43
N PRO A 39 -11.11 4.30 2.10
CA PRO A 39 -11.56 2.91 2.27
C PRO A 39 -11.01 1.95 1.22
N VAL A 40 -10.46 2.47 0.13
CA VAL A 40 -9.95 1.66 -0.98
C VAL A 40 -8.49 1.99 -1.25
N VAL A 41 -7.66 0.96 -1.27
CA VAL A 41 -6.28 0.99 -1.75
C VAL A 41 -6.17 0.11 -2.97
N ALA A 42 -5.87 0.71 -4.12
CA ALA A 42 -5.66 -0.03 -5.35
C ALA A 42 -4.18 -0.35 -5.57
N ALA A 43 -3.94 -1.40 -6.33
CA ALA A 43 -2.59 -1.70 -6.83
C ALA A 43 -2.66 -2.15 -8.28
N GLU A 44 -1.82 -1.59 -9.15
CA GLU A 44 -1.45 -2.25 -10.38
C GLU A 44 -0.71 -3.52 -9.99
N ALA A 45 -1.29 -4.66 -10.35
CA ALA A 45 -0.94 -5.91 -9.72
C ALA A 45 -0.30 -6.89 -10.70
N PHE A 46 0.77 -7.55 -10.23
CA PHE A 46 1.42 -8.66 -10.90
C PHE A 46 2.14 -8.29 -12.21
N THR A 47 2.56 -7.04 -12.35
CA THR A 47 3.40 -6.64 -13.48
C THR A 47 4.66 -7.51 -13.52
N SER A 48 5.07 -7.94 -14.72
CA SER A 48 6.17 -8.89 -14.89
C SER A 48 6.85 -8.73 -16.24
N ILE A 49 8.12 -9.12 -16.31
CA ILE A 49 8.86 -9.29 -17.56
C ILE A 49 8.63 -10.67 -18.19
N ASP A 50 8.10 -11.64 -17.44
CA ASP A 50 7.87 -13.03 -17.88
C ASP A 50 6.38 -13.29 -18.21
N ARG A 51 5.89 -12.63 -19.22
CA ARG A 51 4.48 -12.48 -19.64
C ARG A 51 3.61 -13.74 -19.58
N TRP A 52 4.14 -14.89 -20.01
CA TRP A 52 3.38 -16.13 -20.18
C TRP A 52 3.58 -17.17 -19.08
N LEU A 53 4.57 -16.96 -18.22
CA LEU A 53 4.96 -17.96 -17.22
C LEU A 53 4.14 -17.90 -15.93
N PHE A 54 3.44 -16.79 -15.70
CA PHE A 54 2.66 -16.62 -14.48
C PHE A 54 1.20 -17.08 -14.66
N HIS A 55 0.70 -17.72 -13.63
CA HIS A 55 -0.68 -18.19 -13.50
C HIS A 55 -1.17 -18.00 -12.05
N PRO A 56 -2.47 -18.13 -11.76
CA PRO A 56 -3.00 -17.89 -10.41
C PRO A 56 -2.22 -18.55 -9.28
N GLY A 57 -1.76 -19.79 -9.45
CA GLY A 57 -0.99 -20.49 -8.43
C GLY A 57 0.38 -19.88 -8.12
N THR A 58 1.05 -19.29 -9.13
CA THR A 58 2.37 -18.67 -8.94
C THR A 58 2.31 -17.26 -8.37
N ILE A 59 1.21 -16.53 -8.62
CA ILE A 59 1.05 -15.14 -8.15
C ILE A 59 0.26 -15.03 -6.84
N LYS A 60 -0.36 -16.11 -6.37
CA LYS A 60 -1.22 -16.09 -5.19
C LYS A 60 -0.49 -15.60 -3.94
N ALA A 61 0.68 -16.16 -3.63
CA ALA A 61 1.41 -15.79 -2.42
C ALA A 61 1.76 -14.30 -2.38
N GLN A 62 2.11 -13.71 -3.52
CA GLN A 62 2.38 -12.29 -3.62
C GLN A 62 1.09 -11.46 -3.50
N GLY A 63 -0.01 -11.91 -4.08
CA GLY A 63 -1.32 -11.29 -3.89
C GLY A 63 -1.75 -11.30 -2.43
N ASP A 64 -1.56 -12.42 -1.73
CA ASP A 64 -1.86 -12.56 -0.31
C ASP A 64 -1.01 -11.60 0.53
N TRP A 65 0.28 -11.47 0.21
CA TRP A 65 1.14 -10.47 0.84
C TRP A 65 0.58 -9.05 0.66
N ALA A 66 0.23 -8.65 -0.57
CA ALA A 66 -0.31 -7.31 -0.82
C ALA A 66 -1.62 -7.05 -0.07
N LEU A 67 -2.52 -8.06 0.01
CA LEU A 67 -3.73 -8.00 0.82
C LEU A 67 -3.40 -7.83 2.32
N CYS A 68 -2.39 -8.53 2.83
CA CYS A 68 -1.92 -8.39 4.21
C CYS A 68 -1.24 -7.04 4.50
N GLU A 69 -0.74 -6.35 3.48
CA GLU A 69 -0.21 -4.99 3.62
C GLU A 69 -1.30 -3.91 3.55
N GLY A 70 -2.54 -4.26 3.20
CA GLY A 70 -3.67 -3.35 3.19
C GLY A 70 -4.24 -3.02 1.80
N VAL A 71 -3.65 -3.55 0.73
CA VAL A 71 -4.26 -3.43 -0.62
C VAL A 71 -5.58 -4.20 -0.62
N ASN A 72 -6.63 -3.57 -1.16
CA ASN A 72 -7.95 -4.19 -1.22
C ASN A 72 -8.67 -3.99 -2.57
N ARG A 73 -7.91 -3.60 -3.60
CA ARG A 73 -8.34 -3.56 -5.01
C ARG A 73 -7.16 -3.86 -5.92
N PHE A 74 -7.20 -4.97 -6.64
CA PHE A 74 -6.23 -5.28 -7.68
C PHE A 74 -6.71 -4.76 -9.04
N VAL A 75 -5.81 -4.08 -9.74
CA VAL A 75 -5.90 -3.71 -11.15
C VAL A 75 -4.85 -4.54 -11.87
N ILE A 76 -5.27 -5.64 -12.45
CA ILE A 76 -4.32 -6.63 -12.97
C ILE A 76 -3.65 -6.10 -14.24
N HIS A 77 -2.35 -6.08 -14.26
CA HIS A 77 -1.56 -5.69 -15.42
C HIS A 77 -1.03 -6.94 -16.15
N ARG A 78 -1.72 -7.47 -17.25
CA ARG A 78 -2.81 -6.75 -17.91
C ARG A 78 -3.72 -7.68 -18.70
N TYR A 79 -4.95 -7.26 -18.96
CA TYR A 79 -5.82 -7.85 -19.96
C TYR A 79 -5.55 -7.19 -21.32
N VAL A 80 -5.16 -7.95 -22.34
CA VAL A 80 -4.83 -7.41 -23.66
C VAL A 80 -6.09 -7.07 -24.46
N HIS A 81 -6.04 -6.00 -25.24
CA HIS A 81 -7.11 -5.65 -26.18
C HIS A 81 -7.14 -6.63 -27.37
N GLN A 82 -8.28 -7.24 -27.63
CA GLN A 82 -8.47 -8.29 -28.62
C GLN A 82 -9.57 -7.94 -29.62
N PRO A 83 -9.36 -6.95 -30.51
CA PRO A 83 -10.37 -6.53 -31.48
C PRO A 83 -10.66 -7.58 -32.55
N TYR A 84 -9.71 -8.49 -32.76
CA TYR A 84 -9.81 -9.58 -33.74
C TYR A 84 -9.79 -10.93 -33.04
N PRO A 85 -10.93 -11.65 -32.95
CA PRO A 85 -11.02 -12.90 -32.17
C PRO A 85 -10.05 -14.01 -32.62
N ASN A 86 -9.65 -13.99 -33.88
CA ASN A 86 -8.81 -15.02 -34.48
C ASN A 86 -7.29 -14.68 -34.43
N ILE A 87 -6.93 -13.47 -33.97
CA ILE A 87 -5.53 -13.05 -33.83
C ILE A 87 -5.13 -13.10 -32.37
N ARG A 88 -4.09 -13.86 -32.05
CA ARG A 88 -3.58 -14.07 -30.68
C ARG A 88 -2.19 -13.46 -30.55
N PRO A 89 -1.85 -12.96 -29.36
CA PRO A 89 -2.67 -12.83 -28.13
C PRO A 89 -3.61 -11.62 -28.17
N GLY A 90 -3.41 -10.67 -29.06
CA GLY A 90 -4.06 -9.37 -29.13
C GLY A 90 -3.03 -8.23 -29.09
N LEU A 91 -3.51 -7.01 -28.89
CA LEU A 91 -2.66 -5.82 -28.82
C LEU A 91 -2.06 -5.69 -27.41
N SER A 92 -0.80 -6.06 -27.28
CA SER A 92 -0.09 -5.96 -26.02
C SER A 92 0.68 -4.65 -25.90
N LEU A 93 0.69 -4.05 -24.71
CA LEU A 93 1.43 -2.84 -24.41
C LEU A 93 2.87 -3.18 -23.99
N GLY A 94 3.83 -3.09 -24.90
CA GLY A 94 5.24 -3.31 -24.62
C GLY A 94 5.59 -4.70 -24.08
N PRO A 95 6.76 -4.86 -23.47
CA PRO A 95 7.26 -6.15 -22.99
C PRO A 95 6.74 -6.54 -21.60
N HIS A 96 6.16 -5.60 -20.85
CA HIS A 96 5.78 -5.79 -19.43
C HIS A 96 4.34 -6.26 -19.29
N GLY A 97 4.06 -6.80 -18.12
CA GLY A 97 2.75 -7.31 -17.76
C GLY A 97 2.59 -8.80 -17.96
N LEU A 98 1.69 -9.36 -17.22
CA LEU A 98 1.30 -10.76 -17.37
C LEU A 98 0.17 -10.85 -18.39
N HIS A 99 0.22 -11.83 -19.27
CA HIS A 99 -0.87 -12.08 -20.21
C HIS A 99 -2.07 -12.73 -19.47
N TYR A 100 -2.92 -11.87 -18.91
CA TYR A 100 -4.08 -12.26 -18.10
C TYR A 100 -5.33 -12.19 -18.99
N GLU A 101 -5.53 -13.25 -19.82
CA GLU A 101 -6.56 -13.20 -20.85
C GLU A 101 -6.92 -14.60 -21.36
N ARG A 102 -7.99 -14.67 -22.17
CA ARG A 102 -8.66 -15.90 -22.62
C ARG A 102 -7.82 -16.88 -23.44
N THR A 103 -6.63 -16.49 -23.94
CA THR A 103 -5.77 -17.41 -24.69
C THR A 103 -4.77 -18.14 -23.79
N GLN A 104 -4.73 -17.83 -22.50
CA GLN A 104 -3.98 -18.60 -21.51
C GLN A 104 -4.60 -19.98 -21.29
N THR A 105 -3.77 -20.98 -21.12
CA THR A 105 -4.22 -22.37 -20.93
C THR A 105 -5.03 -22.59 -19.66
N TRP A 106 -4.86 -21.74 -18.65
CA TRP A 106 -5.56 -21.81 -17.37
C TRP A 106 -6.84 -20.97 -17.32
N TRP A 107 -7.13 -20.16 -18.36
CA TRP A 107 -8.20 -19.17 -18.30
C TRP A 107 -9.58 -19.74 -18.00
N GLU A 108 -9.96 -20.83 -18.63
CA GLU A 108 -11.25 -21.48 -18.41
C GLU A 108 -11.43 -21.98 -16.96
N PHE A 109 -10.32 -22.16 -16.23
CA PHE A 109 -10.31 -22.59 -14.82
C PHE A 109 -10.11 -21.41 -13.85
N SER A 110 -10.10 -20.18 -14.32
CA SER A 110 -9.75 -18.99 -13.52
C SER A 110 -10.85 -18.52 -12.55
N ARG A 111 -12.08 -18.99 -12.70
CA ARG A 111 -13.22 -18.56 -11.89
C ARG A 111 -12.97 -18.68 -10.38
N PRO A 112 -12.49 -19.79 -9.80
CA PRO A 112 -12.21 -19.87 -8.36
C PRO A 112 -11.18 -18.83 -7.89
N TRP A 113 -10.20 -18.50 -8.71
CA TRP A 113 -9.23 -17.45 -8.43
C TRP A 113 -9.88 -16.06 -8.37
N HIS A 114 -10.70 -15.72 -9.35
CA HIS A 114 -11.42 -14.45 -9.36
C HIS A 114 -12.38 -14.31 -8.16
N GLU A 115 -13.10 -15.38 -7.84
CA GLU A 115 -13.97 -15.42 -6.66
C GLU A 115 -13.19 -15.27 -5.35
N TYR A 116 -12.01 -15.89 -5.25
CA TYR A 116 -11.11 -15.71 -4.12
C TYR A 116 -10.70 -14.25 -3.95
N LEU A 117 -10.19 -13.61 -5.02
CA LEU A 117 -9.81 -12.20 -4.99
C LEU A 117 -11.00 -11.30 -4.63
N ALA A 118 -12.16 -11.53 -5.24
CA ALA A 118 -13.35 -10.72 -4.98
C ALA A 118 -13.77 -10.80 -3.50
N ARG A 119 -13.77 -12.00 -2.91
CA ARG A 119 -14.11 -12.20 -1.49
C ARG A 119 -13.10 -11.55 -0.56
N CYS A 120 -11.79 -11.75 -0.79
CA CYS A 120 -10.75 -11.11 0.02
C CYS A 120 -10.86 -9.59 -0.03
N GLN A 121 -10.98 -9.01 -1.22
CA GLN A 121 -11.11 -7.57 -1.40
C GLN A 121 -12.40 -7.02 -0.77
N HIS A 122 -13.49 -7.77 -0.82
CA HIS A 122 -14.74 -7.36 -0.16
C HIS A 122 -14.57 -7.33 1.36
N VAL A 123 -14.09 -8.41 1.95
CA VAL A 123 -13.92 -8.54 3.43
C VAL A 123 -12.96 -7.48 3.96
N LEU A 124 -11.83 -7.26 3.28
CA LEU A 124 -10.80 -6.31 3.72
C LEU A 124 -11.23 -4.84 3.64
N ARG A 125 -12.34 -4.54 2.96
CA ARG A 125 -12.96 -3.20 2.96
C ARG A 125 -13.95 -2.99 4.10
N GLN A 126 -14.30 -4.02 4.85
CA GLN A 126 -15.32 -3.91 5.92
C GLN A 126 -14.74 -3.47 7.26
N GLY A 127 -13.43 -3.64 7.45
CA GLY A 127 -12.74 -3.35 8.69
C GLY A 127 -11.76 -2.18 8.57
N ARG A 128 -10.95 -2.04 9.61
CA ARG A 128 -9.80 -1.13 9.65
C ARG A 128 -8.53 -1.93 9.72
N PHE A 129 -7.50 -1.46 9.03
CA PHE A 129 -6.17 -2.00 9.16
C PHE A 129 -5.61 -1.70 10.54
N VAL A 130 -4.93 -2.66 11.14
CA VAL A 130 -4.32 -2.52 12.48
C VAL A 130 -2.81 -2.46 12.32
N SER A 131 -2.23 -1.35 12.78
CA SER A 131 -0.79 -1.14 12.86
C SER A 131 -0.40 -0.71 14.27
N ASP A 132 0.81 -1.07 14.69
CA ASP A 132 1.33 -0.70 16.01
C ASP A 132 2.28 0.51 15.94
N ILE A 133 2.97 0.70 14.83
CA ILE A 133 4.06 1.66 14.66
C ILE A 133 3.69 2.68 13.58
N LEU A 134 3.90 3.96 13.90
CA LEU A 134 3.79 5.06 12.95
C LEU A 134 5.16 5.68 12.72
N TYR A 135 5.63 5.66 11.48
CA TYR A 135 6.85 6.34 11.08
C TYR A 135 6.53 7.75 10.58
N LEU A 136 7.22 8.73 11.11
CA LEU A 136 7.14 10.09 10.58
C LEU A 136 8.10 10.24 9.41
N SER A 137 7.59 10.65 8.25
CA SER A 137 8.43 11.02 7.11
C SER A 137 9.19 12.31 7.40
N PRO A 138 10.42 12.49 6.87
CA PRO A 138 11.13 13.75 6.95
C PRO A 138 10.32 14.91 6.35
N GLU A 139 10.61 16.15 6.79
CA GLU A 139 10.08 17.36 6.16
C GLU A 139 10.73 17.60 4.80
N GLY A 140 9.99 18.23 3.91
CA GLY A 140 10.45 18.56 2.56
C GLY A 140 9.87 17.63 1.48
N ALA A 141 10.10 18.05 0.22
CA ALA A 141 9.68 17.31 -0.97
C ALA A 141 10.76 17.46 -2.06
N PRO A 142 10.93 16.46 -2.94
CA PRO A 142 10.22 15.18 -2.96
C PRO A 142 10.68 14.22 -1.84
N ASN A 143 9.77 13.44 -1.31
CA ASN A 143 10.06 12.46 -0.29
C ASN A 143 9.33 11.13 -0.58
N VAL A 144 10.08 10.04 -0.58
CA VAL A 144 9.56 8.68 -0.78
C VAL A 144 9.89 7.86 0.46
N PHE A 145 8.86 7.32 1.09
CA PHE A 145 9.02 6.47 2.27
C PHE A 145 9.47 5.06 1.87
N GLN A 146 10.72 4.72 2.14
CA GLN A 146 11.30 3.40 1.81
C GLN A 146 10.96 2.31 2.82
N GLY A 147 10.48 2.70 4.01
CA GLY A 147 10.28 1.78 5.12
C GLY A 147 11.56 1.49 5.90
N PRO A 148 11.43 0.85 7.06
CA PRO A 148 12.58 0.39 7.83
C PRO A 148 13.21 -0.87 7.21
N ASP A 149 14.53 -0.96 7.31
CA ASP A 149 15.29 -2.15 6.94
C ASP A 149 16.21 -2.54 8.11
N PRO A 150 16.02 -3.71 8.75
CA PRO A 150 14.94 -4.66 8.49
C PRO A 150 13.55 -4.19 8.95
N ALA A 151 12.52 -4.70 8.29
CA ALA A 151 11.15 -4.44 8.71
C ALA A 151 10.85 -5.03 10.10
N PRO A 152 10.02 -4.38 10.94
CA PRO A 152 9.69 -4.88 12.27
C PRO A 152 9.06 -6.28 12.21
N THR A 153 9.60 -7.23 12.96
CA THR A 153 9.06 -8.59 13.01
C THR A 153 7.88 -8.67 13.98
N GLY A 154 6.75 -9.19 13.51
CA GLY A 154 5.55 -9.38 14.31
C GLY A 154 4.70 -8.12 14.54
N TYR A 155 5.10 -6.98 13.98
CA TYR A 155 4.36 -5.72 14.07
C TYR A 155 4.11 -5.15 12.69
N LYS A 156 2.93 -4.52 12.52
CA LYS A 156 2.62 -3.74 11.32
C LYS A 156 2.93 -2.27 11.57
N TYR A 157 3.26 -1.58 10.49
CA TYR A 157 3.56 -0.16 10.55
C TYR A 157 2.92 0.59 9.38
N ASP A 158 2.71 1.87 9.62
CA ASP A 158 2.38 2.86 8.60
C ASP A 158 3.34 4.04 8.67
N ALA A 159 3.30 4.88 7.67
CA ALA A 159 4.00 6.16 7.67
C ALA A 159 2.99 7.32 7.63
N CYS A 160 3.39 8.48 8.12
CA CYS A 160 2.63 9.71 7.97
C CYS A 160 3.52 10.88 7.56
N THR A 161 2.91 11.85 6.93
CA THR A 161 3.57 13.13 6.61
C THR A 161 3.62 14.04 7.85
N PRO A 162 4.55 15.01 7.92
CA PRO A 162 4.53 16.06 8.94
C PRO A 162 3.18 16.77 9.03
N GLU A 163 2.56 17.08 7.88
CA GLU A 163 1.23 17.69 7.84
C GLU A 163 0.18 16.83 8.55
N ALA A 164 0.15 15.52 8.28
CA ALA A 164 -0.80 14.63 8.93
C ALA A 164 -0.56 14.53 10.43
N LEU A 165 0.71 14.48 10.87
CA LEU A 165 1.03 14.50 12.31
C LEU A 165 0.53 15.78 12.98
N LEU A 166 0.74 16.94 12.35
CA LEU A 166 0.34 18.22 12.88
C LEU A 166 -1.19 18.38 12.98
N THR A 167 -1.91 17.98 11.94
CA THR A 167 -3.32 18.33 11.75
C THR A 167 -4.30 17.24 12.16
N ARG A 168 -3.89 15.97 12.14
CA ARG A 168 -4.80 14.82 12.28
C ARG A 168 -4.54 13.97 13.52
N VAL A 169 -3.36 14.06 14.14
CA VAL A 169 -2.99 13.18 15.26
C VAL A 169 -3.27 13.85 16.60
N SER A 170 -3.87 13.10 17.49
CA SER A 170 -3.99 13.40 18.92
C SER A 170 -3.38 12.28 19.75
N ALA A 171 -3.19 12.52 21.06
CA ALA A 171 -2.85 11.46 22.02
C ALA A 171 -4.13 11.01 22.75
N ASP A 172 -4.29 9.71 22.91
CA ASP A 172 -5.37 9.10 23.69
C ASP A 172 -4.84 7.85 24.40
N ASN A 173 -4.87 7.88 25.74
CA ASN A 173 -4.36 6.80 26.60
C ASN A 173 -2.92 6.35 26.24
N GLY A 174 -2.01 7.31 25.97
CA GLY A 174 -0.61 7.04 25.63
C GLY A 174 -0.40 6.49 24.22
N GLN A 175 -1.41 6.52 23.36
CA GLN A 175 -1.34 6.11 21.96
C GLN A 175 -1.59 7.30 21.04
N LEU A 176 -1.02 7.25 19.85
CA LEU A 176 -1.41 8.13 18.75
C LEU A 176 -2.80 7.73 18.26
N ALA A 177 -3.68 8.69 18.08
CA ALA A 177 -5.05 8.48 17.61
C ALA A 177 -5.37 9.39 16.42
N PHE A 178 -5.95 8.80 15.38
CA PHE A 178 -6.48 9.51 14.22
C PHE A 178 -8.02 9.62 14.29
N PRO A 179 -8.63 10.60 13.61
CA PRO A 179 -10.08 10.82 13.63
C PRO A 179 -10.90 9.61 13.16
N ASN A 180 -10.34 8.82 12.26
CA ASN A 180 -10.95 7.59 11.75
C ASN A 180 -10.89 6.41 12.75
N GLY A 181 -10.25 6.59 13.90
CA GLY A 181 -10.08 5.60 14.95
C GLY A 181 -8.87 4.68 14.79
N ALA A 182 -7.99 4.92 13.81
CA ALA A 182 -6.68 4.26 13.75
C ALA A 182 -5.84 4.68 14.95
N ARG A 183 -5.10 3.74 15.53
CA ARG A 183 -4.26 3.95 16.73
C ARG A 183 -2.90 3.32 16.55
N TYR A 184 -1.87 3.99 17.08
CA TYR A 184 -0.49 3.49 17.05
C TYR A 184 0.14 3.64 18.42
N ARG A 185 0.95 2.68 18.82
CA ARG A 185 1.62 2.62 20.13
C ARG A 185 2.95 3.35 20.14
N LEU A 186 3.58 3.49 18.98
CA LEU A 186 4.94 3.99 18.82
C LEU A 186 4.99 5.00 17.68
N LEU A 187 5.60 6.17 17.93
CA LEU A 187 6.02 7.12 16.92
C LEU A 187 7.53 7.00 16.70
N VAL A 188 7.92 6.69 15.48
CA VAL A 188 9.33 6.66 15.07
C VAL A 188 9.65 7.93 14.29
N LEU A 189 10.63 8.68 14.75
CA LEU A 189 11.08 9.90 14.09
C LEU A 189 12.05 9.58 12.94
N PRO A 190 12.11 10.41 11.91
CA PRO A 190 13.09 10.25 10.84
C PRO A 190 14.50 10.56 11.37
N ALA A 191 15.53 9.95 10.78
CA ALA A 191 16.92 10.28 11.02
C ALA A 191 17.26 11.63 10.35
N ALA A 192 16.75 12.73 10.90
CA ALA A 192 16.95 14.10 10.41
C ALA A 192 17.64 14.94 11.49
N GLU A 193 18.59 15.76 11.06
CA GLU A 193 19.34 16.65 11.98
C GLU A 193 18.53 17.88 12.41
N THR A 194 17.48 18.21 11.65
CA THR A 194 16.65 19.40 11.90
C THR A 194 15.19 19.08 11.79
N MET A 195 14.38 19.86 12.50
CA MET A 195 12.92 19.79 12.46
C MET A 195 12.35 21.19 12.65
N THR A 196 11.24 21.50 12.00
CA THR A 196 10.58 22.81 12.22
C THR A 196 10.11 22.94 13.66
N PRO A 197 10.09 24.17 14.23
CA PRO A 197 9.63 24.40 15.60
C PRO A 197 8.20 23.87 15.85
N ALA A 198 7.32 23.98 14.88
CA ALA A 198 5.93 23.50 14.99
C ALA A 198 5.86 21.98 15.13
N LEU A 199 6.63 21.25 14.30
CA LEU A 199 6.68 19.78 14.34
C LEU A 199 7.33 19.30 15.64
N LEU A 200 8.43 19.92 16.05
CA LEU A 200 9.10 19.61 17.32
C LEU A 200 8.17 19.83 18.53
N ALA A 201 7.42 20.96 18.54
CA ALA A 201 6.44 21.21 19.59
C ALA A 201 5.35 20.12 19.62
N LYS A 202 4.84 19.71 18.48
CA LYS A 202 3.85 18.61 18.40
C LYS A 202 4.39 17.31 18.95
N VAL A 203 5.61 16.92 18.57
CA VAL A 203 6.27 15.71 19.07
C VAL A 203 6.45 15.76 20.59
N ARG A 204 6.95 16.89 21.11
CA ARG A 204 7.07 17.13 22.57
C ARG A 204 5.73 16.96 23.28
N ASP A 205 4.67 17.56 22.76
CA ASP A 205 3.34 17.55 23.38
C ASP A 205 2.75 16.14 23.36
N LEU A 206 2.91 15.38 22.29
CA LEU A 206 2.52 13.98 22.22
C LEU A 206 3.28 13.13 23.25
N SER A 207 4.59 13.33 23.38
CA SER A 207 5.42 12.63 24.39
C SER A 207 5.01 12.99 25.81
N ALA A 208 4.71 14.27 26.08
CA ALA A 208 4.22 14.71 27.38
C ALA A 208 2.86 14.09 27.75
N MET A 209 2.05 13.72 26.75
CA MET A 209 0.79 12.99 26.92
C MET A 209 0.95 11.47 26.98
N GLY A 210 2.19 10.97 27.11
CA GLY A 210 2.50 9.55 27.31
C GLY A 210 2.69 8.72 26.04
N VAL A 211 2.71 9.33 24.86
CA VAL A 211 3.03 8.61 23.62
C VAL A 211 4.51 8.22 23.62
N THR A 212 4.81 6.96 23.32
CA THR A 212 6.19 6.52 23.15
C THR A 212 6.75 7.05 21.82
N VAL A 213 7.89 7.77 21.89
CA VAL A 213 8.58 8.37 20.74
C VAL A 213 10.03 7.87 20.72
N VAL A 214 10.53 7.45 19.56
CA VAL A 214 11.92 7.02 19.33
C VAL A 214 12.47 7.62 18.04
#